data_304f4d81da5af20a48218ada2e550bfa
#
_entry.id   304f4d81da5af20a48218ada2e550bfa
#
_cell.length_a   1.000
_cell.length_b   1.000
_cell.length_c   1.000
_cell.angle_alpha   90.00
_cell.angle_beta   90.00
_cell.angle_gamma   90.00
#
_symmetry.space_group_name_H-M   'P 1'
#
loop_
_entity.id
_entity.type
_entity.pdbx_description
1 polymer ?
#
loop_
_entity_poly.entity_id
_entity_poly.type
_entity_poly.pdbx_seq_one_letter_code
_entity_poly.pdbx_strand_id
1 'polypeptide(L)'
;MFNISKQSDYGLLMLEYLKDKKEYTSLTEIVEKLKLPKRFLARIASKLVSAKILLSREGKIGGYLLNPKIKSKSLTLYDYLKIFEGDLSLTKCFDKNYQCRWEKNCSHKKFFNYKLRNAFIKNLKKEKLLEIL
;
A
#
# COMPACT_ATOMS: atom_id res chain seq x y z
N MET A 1 -17.39 3.18 -5.59
CA MET A 1 -17.06 3.40 -4.18
C MET A 1 -15.56 3.48 -3.99
N PHE A 2 -15.13 4.32 -3.05
CA PHE A 2 -13.72 4.51 -2.77
C PHE A 2 -13.26 3.48 -1.75
N ASN A 3 -12.67 2.40 -2.22
CA ASN A 3 -12.13 1.36 -1.36
C ASN A 3 -10.65 1.18 -1.66
N ILE A 4 -9.86 0.98 -0.61
CA ILE A 4 -8.51 0.47 -0.80
C ILE A 4 -8.60 -1.01 -1.23
N SER A 5 -7.66 -1.46 -2.02
CA SER A 5 -7.64 -2.85 -2.47
C SER A 5 -7.36 -3.80 -1.31
N LYS A 6 -7.74 -5.07 -1.47
CA LYS A 6 -7.40 -6.11 -0.50
C LYS A 6 -5.89 -6.22 -0.28
N GLN A 7 -5.10 -5.96 -1.32
CA GLN A 7 -3.64 -5.97 -1.18
C GLN A 7 -3.16 -4.89 -0.22
N SER A 8 -3.69 -3.67 -0.35
CA SER A 8 -3.35 -2.57 0.56
C SER A 8 -3.78 -2.88 1.99
N ASP A 9 -4.99 -3.37 2.16
CA ASP A 9 -5.55 -3.70 3.47
C ASP A 9 -4.77 -4.81 4.16
N TYR A 10 -4.55 -5.93 3.48
CA TYR A 10 -3.84 -7.06 4.04
C TYR A 10 -2.35 -6.77 4.26
N GLY A 11 -1.78 -5.88 3.44
CA GLY A 11 -0.42 -5.39 3.67
C GLY A 11 -0.30 -4.63 4.98
N LEU A 12 -1.29 -3.79 5.32
CA LEU A 12 -1.33 -3.10 6.61
C LEU A 12 -1.43 -4.10 7.77
N LEU A 13 -2.29 -5.11 7.64
CA LEU A 13 -2.39 -6.16 8.66
C LEU A 13 -1.05 -6.89 8.87
N MET A 14 -0.35 -7.17 7.79
CA MET A 14 0.97 -7.79 7.86
C MET A 14 1.97 -6.89 8.59
N LEU A 15 1.98 -5.60 8.28
CA LEU A 15 2.87 -4.64 8.94
C LEU A 15 2.52 -4.47 10.42
N GLU A 16 1.23 -4.42 10.77
CA GLU A 16 0.78 -4.37 12.16
C GLU A 16 1.28 -5.58 12.96
N TYR A 17 1.21 -6.75 12.36
CA TYR A 17 1.70 -7.97 13.01
C TYR A 17 3.22 -7.96 13.21
N LEU A 18 3.95 -7.38 12.26
CA LEU A 18 5.42 -7.37 12.28
C LEU A 18 6.04 -6.19 13.03
N LYS A 19 5.28 -5.14 13.31
CA LYS A 19 5.83 -3.88 13.85
C LYS A 19 6.58 -4.04 15.17
N ASP A 20 6.14 -4.95 16.03
CA ASP A 20 6.75 -5.19 17.36
C ASP A 20 7.69 -6.38 17.36
N LYS A 21 7.87 -7.05 16.25
CA LYS A 21 8.79 -8.18 16.14
C LYS A 21 10.21 -7.68 15.96
N LYS A 22 11.13 -8.25 16.73
CA LYS A 22 12.56 -7.91 16.65
C LYS A 22 13.34 -8.85 15.75
N GLU A 23 12.77 -9.99 15.42
CA GLU A 23 13.37 -11.02 14.61
C GLU A 23 12.50 -11.34 13.38
N TYR A 24 13.11 -12.02 12.41
CA TYR A 24 12.40 -12.45 11.21
C TYR A 24 11.28 -13.42 11.57
N THR A 25 10.10 -13.18 11.03
CA THR A 25 8.91 -14.02 11.21
C THR A 25 8.61 -14.74 9.91
N SER A 26 8.43 -16.06 9.97
CA SER A 26 8.16 -16.86 8.78
C SER A 26 6.81 -16.51 8.16
N LEU A 27 6.72 -16.69 6.84
CA LEU A 27 5.45 -16.49 6.15
C LEU A 27 4.37 -17.45 6.67
N THR A 28 4.75 -18.67 7.01
CA THR A 28 3.84 -19.66 7.57
C THR A 28 3.20 -19.16 8.88
N GLU A 29 4.01 -18.60 9.78
CA GLU A 29 3.49 -18.03 11.02
C GLU A 29 2.51 -16.88 10.76
N ILE A 30 2.86 -15.97 9.85
CA ILE A 30 2.02 -14.83 9.49
C ILE A 30 0.68 -15.31 8.90
N VAL A 31 0.73 -16.30 8.00
CA VAL A 31 -0.47 -16.90 7.40
C VAL A 31 -1.38 -17.50 8.46
N GLU A 32 -0.82 -18.25 9.40
CA GLU A 32 -1.59 -18.89 10.48
C GLU A 32 -2.23 -17.86 11.40
N LYS A 33 -1.51 -16.81 11.74
CA LYS A 33 -2.01 -15.76 12.64
C LYS A 33 -3.06 -14.87 11.98
N LEU A 34 -2.83 -14.47 10.74
CA LEU A 34 -3.74 -13.57 10.03
C LEU A 34 -4.86 -14.31 9.29
N LYS A 35 -4.73 -15.64 9.13
CA LYS A 35 -5.68 -16.49 8.39
C LYS A 35 -5.94 -15.98 6.96
N LEU A 36 -4.86 -15.59 6.29
CA LEU A 36 -4.90 -15.11 4.92
C LEU A 36 -4.28 -16.12 3.95
N PRO A 37 -4.70 -16.13 2.67
CA PRO A 37 -4.13 -17.05 1.68
C PRO A 37 -2.63 -16.83 1.50
N LYS A 38 -1.86 -17.91 1.58
CA LYS A 38 -0.40 -17.86 1.55
C LYS A 38 0.16 -17.20 0.27
N ARG A 39 -0.37 -17.60 -0.90
CA ARG A 39 0.09 -17.03 -2.18
C ARG A 39 -0.16 -15.53 -2.27
N PHE A 40 -1.31 -15.11 -1.80
CA PHE A 40 -1.69 -13.70 -1.81
C PHE A 40 -0.78 -12.88 -0.88
N LEU A 41 -0.55 -13.41 0.32
CA LEU A 41 0.32 -12.74 1.29
C LEU A 41 1.79 -12.72 0.82
N ALA A 42 2.25 -13.76 0.14
CA ALA A 42 3.58 -13.79 -0.44
C ALA A 42 3.78 -12.69 -1.50
N ARG A 43 2.78 -12.43 -2.34
CA ARG A 43 2.83 -11.36 -3.33
C ARG A 43 2.88 -9.99 -2.68
N ILE A 44 2.08 -9.79 -1.64
CA ILE A 44 2.07 -8.55 -0.86
C ILE A 44 3.45 -8.33 -0.23
N ALA A 45 3.99 -9.36 0.43
CA ALA A 45 5.29 -9.31 1.05
C ALA A 45 6.40 -8.97 0.04
N SER A 46 6.35 -9.56 -1.16
CA SER A 46 7.30 -9.27 -2.22
C SER A 46 7.30 -7.79 -2.62
N LYS A 47 6.11 -7.20 -2.76
CA LYS A 47 5.99 -5.76 -3.07
C LYS A 47 6.52 -4.89 -1.94
N LEU A 48 6.26 -5.26 -0.70
CA LEU A 48 6.75 -4.52 0.47
C LEU A 48 8.27 -4.62 0.62
N VAL A 49 8.85 -5.78 0.27
CA VAL A 49 10.32 -5.95 0.23
C VAL A 49 10.93 -5.08 -0.87
N SER A 50 10.34 -5.08 -2.06
CA SER A 50 10.80 -4.22 -3.17
C SER A 50 10.75 -2.73 -2.81
N ALA A 51 9.76 -2.32 -2.04
CA ALA A 51 9.63 -0.95 -1.54
C ALA A 51 10.52 -0.65 -0.33
N LYS A 52 11.29 -1.63 0.13
CA LYS A 52 12.18 -1.53 1.30
C LYS A 52 11.45 -1.25 2.63
N ILE A 53 10.18 -1.58 2.68
CA ILE A 53 9.39 -1.51 3.91
C ILE A 53 9.64 -2.76 4.76
N LEU A 54 9.76 -3.91 4.12
CA LEU A 54 10.14 -5.17 4.75
C LEU A 54 11.53 -5.60 4.31
N LEU A 55 12.21 -6.30 5.19
CA LEU A 55 13.40 -7.09 4.89
C LEU A 55 12.99 -8.55 4.83
N SER A 56 13.65 -9.31 3.97
CA SER A 56 13.43 -10.75 3.85
C SER A 56 14.73 -11.51 4.06
N ARG A 57 14.60 -12.72 4.60
CA ARG A 57 15.71 -13.66 4.78
C ARG A 57 15.22 -15.06 4.43
N GLU A 58 16.00 -15.78 3.65
CA GLU A 58 15.71 -17.17 3.33
C GLU A 58 16.22 -18.12 4.43
N GLY A 59 15.73 -19.36 4.42
CA GLY A 59 16.15 -20.43 5.31
C GLY A 59 15.21 -20.70 6.47
N LYS A 60 15.64 -21.59 7.37
CA LYS A 60 14.82 -22.07 8.50
C LYS A 60 14.49 -20.97 9.50
N ILE A 61 15.39 -20.00 9.67
CA ILE A 61 15.23 -18.87 10.59
C ILE A 61 14.89 -17.61 9.77
N GLY A 62 14.37 -17.82 8.58
CA GLY A 62 14.03 -16.74 7.67
C GLY A 62 12.62 -16.26 7.81
N GLY A 63 12.26 -15.35 6.94
CA GLY A 63 10.95 -14.73 6.90
C GLY A 63 11.03 -13.25 6.62
N TYR A 64 10.21 -12.49 7.29
CA TYR A 64 10.10 -11.05 7.07
C TYR A 64 10.27 -10.27 8.37
N LEU A 65 10.85 -9.10 8.24
CA LEU A 65 11.08 -8.18 9.34
C LEU A 65 10.76 -6.76 8.84
N LEU A 66 10.08 -5.98 9.66
CA LEU A 66 9.88 -4.57 9.36
C LEU A 66 11.25 -3.88 9.31
N ASN A 67 11.54 -3.19 8.22
CA ASN A 67 12.84 -2.53 8.05
C ASN A 67 13.03 -1.46 9.13
N PRO A 68 14.05 -1.59 10.01
CA PRO A 68 14.26 -0.61 11.07
C PRO A 68 14.51 0.81 10.55
N LYS A 69 15.01 0.95 9.34
CA LYS A 69 15.26 2.26 8.71
C LYS A 69 13.98 3.04 8.40
N ILE A 70 12.81 2.39 8.40
CA ILE A 70 11.52 3.07 8.21
C ILE A 70 11.28 4.11 9.30
N LYS A 71 11.74 3.87 10.53
CA LYS A 71 11.56 4.80 11.65
C LYS A 71 12.22 6.16 11.40
N SER A 72 13.33 6.17 10.65
CA SER A 72 14.05 7.40 10.29
C SER A 72 13.53 8.02 9.00
N LYS A 73 12.81 7.26 8.17
CA LYS A 73 12.18 7.75 6.95
C LYS A 73 10.75 8.13 7.25
N SER A 74 10.37 9.36 6.99
CA SER A 74 8.99 9.81 7.17
C SER A 74 8.07 9.23 6.09
N LEU A 75 7.93 7.90 6.07
CA LEU A 75 7.09 7.22 5.12
C LEU A 75 5.62 7.54 5.38
N THR A 76 4.93 8.03 4.37
CA THR A 76 3.54 8.45 4.48
C THR A 76 2.56 7.37 4.03
N LEU A 77 1.30 7.53 4.40
CA LEU A 77 0.23 6.67 3.91
C LEU A 77 0.14 6.75 2.37
N TYR A 78 0.40 7.91 1.79
CA TYR A 78 0.47 8.07 0.35
C TYR A 78 1.53 7.15 -0.28
N ASP A 79 2.74 7.14 0.29
CA ASP A 79 3.84 6.30 -0.21
C ASP A 79 3.46 4.82 -0.16
N TYR A 80 2.81 4.41 0.91
CA TYR A 80 2.35 3.04 1.07
C TYR A 80 1.28 2.66 0.04
N LEU A 81 0.23 3.48 -0.07
CA LEU A 81 -0.88 3.18 -0.99
C LEU A 81 -0.42 3.16 -2.45
N LYS A 82 0.56 3.96 -2.80
CA LYS A 82 1.12 3.97 -4.15
C LYS A 82 1.69 2.62 -4.59
N ILE A 83 2.18 1.83 -3.63
CA ILE A 83 2.76 0.52 -3.91
C ILE A 83 1.73 -0.42 -4.54
N PHE A 84 0.50 -0.39 -4.03
CA PHE A 84 -0.56 -1.32 -4.42
C PHE A 84 -1.59 -0.71 -5.36
N GLU A 85 -1.89 0.56 -5.19
CA GLU A 85 -2.95 1.24 -5.93
C GLU A 85 -2.44 1.96 -7.19
N GLY A 86 -1.12 2.10 -7.33
CA GLY A 86 -0.53 2.86 -8.43
C GLY A 86 -0.88 4.34 -8.35
N ASP A 87 -1.21 4.93 -9.47
CA ASP A 87 -1.68 6.31 -9.51
C ASP A 87 -3.06 6.39 -8.88
N LEU A 88 -3.17 7.16 -7.79
CA LEU A 88 -4.43 7.34 -7.08
C LEU A 88 -5.36 8.23 -7.89
N SER A 89 -6.18 7.60 -8.72
CA SER A 89 -7.17 8.28 -9.55
C SER A 89 -8.55 8.13 -8.92
N LEU A 90 -9.36 9.18 -9.05
CA LEU A 90 -10.75 9.16 -8.57
C LEU A 90 -11.74 8.79 -9.67
N THR A 91 -11.33 8.88 -10.92
CA THR A 91 -12.17 8.57 -12.08
C THR A 91 -11.37 7.78 -13.12
N LYS A 92 -12.07 6.98 -13.91
CA LYS A 92 -11.46 6.21 -15.00
C LYS A 92 -10.82 7.08 -16.06
N CYS A 93 -11.33 8.28 -16.27
CA CYS A 93 -10.82 9.20 -17.29
C CYS A 93 -9.47 9.84 -16.93
N PHE A 94 -8.93 9.55 -15.75
CA PHE A 94 -7.55 9.89 -15.40
C PHE A 94 -6.55 9.04 -16.19
N ASP A 95 -6.93 7.82 -16.53
CA ASP A 95 -6.10 6.93 -17.35
C ASP A 95 -6.08 7.45 -18.80
N LYS A 96 -4.89 7.68 -19.32
CA LYS A 96 -4.68 8.18 -20.68
C LYS A 96 -5.20 7.23 -21.74
N ASN A 97 -5.31 5.96 -21.44
CA ASN A 97 -5.80 4.93 -22.35
C ASN A 97 -7.32 4.82 -22.37
N TYR A 98 -7.99 5.48 -21.41
CA TYR A 98 -9.45 5.44 -21.32
C TYR A 98 -10.06 6.53 -22.19
N GLN A 99 -10.91 6.13 -23.14
CA GLN A 99 -11.65 7.04 -24.00
C GLN A 99 -13.05 7.26 -23.45
N CYS A 100 -13.31 8.48 -23.01
CA CYS A 100 -14.61 8.84 -22.47
C CYS A 100 -15.52 9.36 -23.57
N ARG A 101 -16.72 8.77 -23.66
CA ARG A 101 -17.78 9.14 -24.61
C ARG A 101 -18.23 10.60 -24.50
N TRP A 102 -18.13 11.17 -23.28
CA TRP A 102 -18.62 12.51 -22.97
C TRP A 102 -17.51 13.55 -22.78
N GLU A 103 -16.30 13.25 -23.21
CA GLU A 103 -15.14 14.11 -22.99
C GLU A 103 -15.35 15.56 -23.45
N LYS A 104 -16.01 15.73 -24.60
CA LYS A 104 -16.28 17.06 -25.17
C LYS A 104 -17.27 17.90 -24.36
N ASN A 105 -18.16 17.23 -23.62
CA ASN A 105 -19.23 17.88 -22.86
C ASN A 105 -19.00 17.84 -21.35
N CYS A 106 -17.85 17.33 -20.91
CA CYS A 106 -17.58 17.11 -19.50
C CYS A 106 -16.87 18.33 -18.89
N SER A 107 -17.47 18.89 -17.87
CA SER A 107 -16.87 20.01 -17.11
C SER A 107 -16.26 19.57 -15.78
N HIS A 108 -16.63 18.39 -15.25
CA HIS A 108 -16.20 17.94 -13.94
C HIS A 108 -14.88 17.15 -13.93
N LYS A 109 -14.36 16.75 -15.10
CA LYS A 109 -13.09 16.03 -15.24
C LYS A 109 -11.94 16.71 -14.51
N LYS A 110 -11.80 18.02 -14.72
CA LYS A 110 -10.73 18.80 -14.09
C LYS A 110 -10.85 18.83 -12.57
N PHE A 111 -12.08 18.97 -12.06
CA PHE A 111 -12.29 18.99 -10.62
C PHE A 111 -11.85 17.67 -9.98
N PHE A 112 -12.32 16.53 -10.48
CA PHE A 112 -12.00 15.23 -9.90
C PHE A 112 -10.53 14.85 -10.08
N ASN A 113 -9.97 15.06 -11.27
CA ASN A 113 -8.63 14.57 -11.59
C ASN A 113 -7.51 15.48 -11.08
N TYR A 114 -7.81 16.73 -10.81
CA TYR A 114 -6.81 17.67 -10.32
C TYR A 114 -7.13 18.20 -8.93
N LYS A 115 -8.19 18.98 -8.79
CA LYS A 115 -8.48 19.65 -7.52
C LYS A 115 -8.78 18.69 -6.38
N LEU A 116 -9.75 17.80 -6.56
CA LEU A 116 -10.14 16.86 -5.51
C LEU A 116 -9.05 15.81 -5.27
N ARG A 117 -8.45 15.28 -6.34
CA ARG A 117 -7.36 14.33 -6.25
C ARG A 117 -6.16 14.91 -5.49
N ASN A 118 -5.76 16.13 -5.80
CA ASN A 118 -4.62 16.77 -5.12
C ASN A 118 -4.90 17.02 -3.65
N ALA A 119 -6.12 17.42 -3.29
CA ALA A 119 -6.53 17.57 -1.89
C ALA A 119 -6.47 16.23 -1.15
N PHE A 120 -6.93 15.16 -1.79
CA PHE A 120 -6.90 13.81 -1.23
C PHE A 120 -5.45 13.34 -1.00
N ILE A 121 -4.59 13.48 -2.01
CA ILE A 121 -3.17 13.12 -1.90
C ILE A 121 -2.48 13.94 -0.81
N LYS A 122 -2.78 15.23 -0.71
CA LYS A 122 -2.22 16.10 0.32
C LYS A 122 -2.55 15.60 1.72
N ASN A 123 -3.78 15.15 1.94
CA ASN A 123 -4.19 14.57 3.21
C ASN A 123 -3.46 13.24 3.50
N LEU A 124 -3.32 12.38 2.48
CA LEU A 124 -2.58 11.11 2.64
C LEU A 124 -1.11 11.35 2.99
N LYS A 125 -0.50 12.41 2.48
CA LYS A 125 0.89 12.76 2.78
C LYS A 125 1.09 13.31 4.19
N LYS A 126 0.04 13.74 4.86
CA LYS A 126 0.11 14.17 6.26
C LYS A 126 0.16 13.01 7.24
N GLU A 127 -0.38 11.86 6.84
CA GLU A 127 -0.45 10.69 7.70
C GLU A 127 0.81 9.85 7.55
N LYS A 128 1.49 9.61 8.66
CA LYS A 128 2.69 8.75 8.66
C LYS A 128 2.29 7.30 8.83
N LEU A 129 2.89 6.43 8.02
CA LEU A 129 2.56 5.01 8.03
C LEU A 129 2.70 4.39 9.42
N LEU A 130 3.79 4.67 10.13
CA LEU A 130 4.04 4.09 11.45
C LEU A 130 3.06 4.56 12.53
N GLU A 131 2.42 5.70 12.35
CA GLU A 131 1.44 6.23 13.31
C GLU A 131 0.08 5.55 13.19
N ILE A 132 -0.21 4.93 12.05
CA ILE A 132 -1.49 4.24 11.84
C ILE A 132 -1.42 2.73 12.12
N LEU A 133 -0.23 2.20 12.38
CA LEU A 133 -0.04 0.77 12.66
C LEU A 133 -0.23 0.42 14.14
#